data_9762de07c1749fd106fb681a02d967d4
#
_entry.id   9762de07c1749fd106fb681a02d967d4
#
_cell.length_a   1.000
_cell.length_b   1.000
_cell.length_c   1.000
_cell.angle_alpha   90.00
_cell.angle_beta   90.00
_cell.angle_gamma   90.00
#
_symmetry.space_group_name_H-M   'P 1'
#
loop_
_entity.id
_entity.type
_entity.pdbx_description
1 polymer ?
#
loop_
_entity_poly.entity_id
_entity_poly.type
_entity_poly.pdbx_seq_one_letter_code
_entity_poly.pdbx_strand_id
1 'polypeptide(L)'
;MTPFGRLLGNRIALGGAIAIFLVAGTPRAQTTTKGAVRAPARTAPSNIATISVEEALQLTKKSPKDPHAYLALGGAYRRAGRYQDAVSAFQRTVALDPNNSTAHVSLGAVYMDLKRPEDAEREFRKALKLNPNDPGAHFNMGNFYLGKGRRDDALGEFRKATELTPPLADAWVSVALIEGELGKTDDAVQHYQKALAIDSTNVRALTNLGNARYTQLRYPEATDLYRKALRYDPRNQEANYNLGIAFADAQIFKQALAYWKRVVEIDSTTQVAETAKSSVQILEDFLNAQQGKQVQRPTGVTTEKH
;
A
#
# COMPACT_ATOMS: atom_id res chain seq x y z
N MET A 1 -21.21 -4.94 -18.23
CA MET A 1 -21.27 -5.70 -16.96
C MET A 1 -21.60 -7.14 -17.30
N THR A 2 -20.73 -8.08 -16.93
CA THR A 2 -20.95 -9.52 -17.08
C THR A 2 -22.12 -9.98 -16.21
N PRO A 3 -22.81 -11.10 -16.54
CA PRO A 3 -23.89 -11.64 -15.71
C PRO A 3 -23.50 -11.86 -14.26
N PHE A 4 -22.22 -12.19 -14.00
CA PHE A 4 -21.68 -12.38 -12.66
C PHE A 4 -21.45 -11.02 -11.96
N GLY A 5 -20.94 -10.01 -12.65
CA GLY A 5 -20.80 -8.65 -12.11
C GLY A 5 -22.16 -8.02 -11.73
N ARG A 6 -23.25 -8.37 -12.44
CA ARG A 6 -24.61 -8.01 -12.02
C ARG A 6 -25.09 -8.80 -10.80
N LEU A 7 -24.72 -10.07 -10.70
CA LEU A 7 -25.11 -10.93 -9.56
C LEU A 7 -24.37 -10.52 -8.27
N LEU A 8 -23.08 -10.24 -8.36
CA LEU A 8 -22.31 -9.61 -7.30
C LEU A 8 -22.89 -8.20 -6.99
N GLY A 9 -23.13 -7.37 -7.98
CA GLY A 9 -23.70 -6.02 -7.83
C GLY A 9 -25.08 -6.01 -7.17
N ASN A 10 -25.98 -6.91 -7.54
CA ASN A 10 -27.32 -6.97 -6.96
C ASN A 10 -27.38 -7.58 -5.54
N ARG A 11 -26.48 -8.48 -5.16
CA ARG A 11 -26.45 -9.03 -3.79
C ARG A 11 -25.71 -8.17 -2.79
N ILE A 12 -24.76 -7.37 -3.22
CA ILE A 12 -24.02 -6.42 -2.38
C ILE A 12 -24.69 -5.05 -2.33
N ALA A 13 -25.53 -4.67 -3.29
CA ALA A 13 -26.42 -3.50 -3.20
C ALA A 13 -27.48 -3.63 -2.09
N LEU A 14 -27.70 -4.82 -1.53
CA LEU A 14 -28.53 -5.06 -0.34
C LEU A 14 -27.74 -5.01 0.98
N GLY A 15 -26.41 -4.79 0.95
CA GLY A 15 -25.55 -4.78 2.13
C GLY A 15 -24.30 -3.92 2.05
N GLY A 16 -24.31 -2.83 1.29
CA GLY A 16 -23.14 -1.95 1.15
C GLY A 16 -22.42 -2.19 -0.19
N ALA A 17 -22.24 -1.11 -0.93
CA ALA A 17 -21.64 -1.08 -2.26
C ALA A 17 -20.49 -2.09 -2.40
N ILE A 18 -20.50 -2.89 -3.49
CA ILE A 18 -19.24 -3.37 -4.03
C ILE A 18 -18.49 -2.12 -4.45
N ALA A 19 -17.74 -1.59 -3.52
CA ALA A 19 -16.53 -0.98 -3.90
C ALA A 19 -15.75 -2.14 -4.57
N ILE A 20 -15.69 -2.21 -5.93
CA ILE A 20 -14.37 -2.43 -6.49
C ILE A 20 -13.52 -1.65 -5.52
N PHE A 21 -12.67 -2.32 -4.72
CA PHE A 21 -11.73 -1.60 -3.91
C PHE A 21 -10.78 -0.88 -4.87
N LEU A 22 -11.29 0.10 -5.58
CA LEU A 22 -10.71 1.40 -5.62
C LEU A 22 -10.66 1.80 -4.15
N VAL A 23 -9.74 1.17 -3.41
CA VAL A 23 -9.26 1.74 -2.19
C VAL A 23 -8.51 2.96 -2.66
N ALA A 24 -9.30 3.96 -3.02
CA ALA A 24 -9.00 5.29 -2.61
C ALA A 24 -8.65 5.11 -1.15
N GLY A 25 -7.32 5.08 -0.89
CA GLY A 25 -6.84 4.83 0.45
C GLY A 25 -7.48 5.82 1.39
N THR A 26 -8.61 5.45 1.99
CA THR A 26 -8.99 6.14 3.20
C THR A 26 -7.82 5.92 4.13
N PRO A 27 -7.24 6.97 4.72
CA PRO A 27 -6.28 6.82 5.79
C PRO A 27 -7.04 6.38 7.04
N ARG A 28 -7.67 5.23 6.96
CA ARG A 28 -8.07 4.52 8.15
C ARG A 28 -6.81 3.84 8.63
N ALA A 29 -6.40 4.18 9.84
CA ALA A 29 -5.25 3.65 10.52
C ALA A 29 -4.90 2.27 9.97
N GLN A 30 -3.81 2.20 9.22
CA GLN A 30 -3.25 0.95 8.77
C GLN A 30 -2.98 0.15 10.04
N THR A 31 -3.87 -0.79 10.33
CA THR A 31 -3.51 -1.90 11.19
C THR A 31 -2.28 -2.51 10.52
N THR A 32 -1.20 -2.43 11.20
CA THR A 32 0.13 -2.84 10.84
C THR A 32 0.14 -4.21 10.17
N THR A 33 -0.01 -4.24 8.85
CA THR A 33 0.69 -5.27 8.11
C THR A 33 2.16 -4.93 8.25
N LYS A 34 2.98 -5.87 8.69
CA LYS A 34 4.43 -5.79 8.80
C LYS A 34 5.10 -5.69 7.41
N GLY A 35 4.65 -4.77 6.60
CA GLY A 35 5.31 -4.25 5.44
C GLY A 35 5.81 -2.89 5.85
N ALA A 36 7.01 -2.83 6.41
CA ALA A 36 7.67 -1.57 6.66
C ALA A 36 7.61 -0.75 5.38
N VAL A 37 6.93 0.40 5.43
CA VAL A 37 7.14 1.47 4.46
C VAL A 37 8.64 1.71 4.50
N ARG A 38 9.35 1.22 3.48
CA ARG A 38 10.77 1.41 3.34
C ARG A 38 10.95 2.91 3.18
N ALA A 39 11.38 3.57 4.25
CA ALA A 39 11.79 4.96 4.17
C ALA A 39 12.76 5.07 2.98
N PRO A 40 12.64 6.12 2.14
CA PRO A 40 13.50 6.26 0.98
C PRO A 40 14.96 6.18 1.46
N ALA A 41 15.67 5.18 0.94
CA ALA A 41 17.08 5.03 1.17
C ALA A 41 17.77 6.25 0.57
N ARG A 42 18.36 7.11 1.41
CA ARG A 42 19.22 8.14 0.92
C ARG A 42 20.46 8.41 1.72
N THR A 43 21.56 8.32 0.98
CA THR A 43 22.90 8.89 1.15
C THR A 43 23.54 8.82 2.53
N ALA A 44 23.21 7.80 3.31
CA ALA A 44 24.17 7.17 4.17
C ALA A 44 24.95 6.15 3.30
N PRO A 45 26.24 5.90 3.55
CA PRO A 45 26.94 4.85 2.85
C PRO A 45 26.07 3.58 2.88
N SER A 46 25.98 2.88 1.78
CA SER A 46 25.05 1.79 1.46
C SER A 46 24.92 0.64 2.48
N ASN A 47 25.68 0.68 3.57
CA ASN A 47 25.69 -0.28 4.66
C ASN A 47 24.85 0.10 5.89
N ILE A 48 24.45 1.36 6.08
CA ILE A 48 23.76 1.79 7.33
C ILE A 48 22.25 1.46 7.29
N ALA A 49 21.66 1.37 6.11
CA ALA A 49 20.22 1.18 5.97
C ALA A 49 19.70 -0.22 6.36
N THR A 50 20.59 -1.21 6.52
CA THR A 50 20.21 -2.62 6.74
C THR A 50 20.80 -3.25 7.99
N ILE A 51 21.60 -2.50 8.78
CA ILE A 51 22.23 -3.05 9.98
C ILE A 51 21.21 -3.48 11.03
N SER A 52 21.55 -4.53 11.78
CA SER A 52 20.78 -5.02 12.92
C SER A 52 20.83 -4.05 14.10
N VAL A 53 19.97 -4.26 15.09
CA VAL A 53 20.01 -3.49 16.34
C VAL A 53 21.33 -3.72 17.07
N GLU A 54 21.83 -4.94 17.07
CA GLU A 54 23.10 -5.35 17.70
C GLU A 54 24.31 -4.65 17.07
N GLU A 55 24.37 -4.64 15.74
CA GLU A 55 25.44 -3.94 15.01
C GLU A 55 25.37 -2.43 15.25
N ALA A 56 24.18 -1.82 15.25
CA ALA A 56 23.99 -0.41 15.54
C ALA A 56 24.41 -0.05 16.97
N LEU A 57 24.11 -0.90 17.96
CA LEU A 57 24.58 -0.75 19.33
C LEU A 57 26.11 -0.80 19.45
N GLN A 58 26.77 -1.68 18.68
CA GLN A 58 28.23 -1.70 18.66
C GLN A 58 28.82 -0.40 18.09
N LEU A 59 28.19 0.17 17.07
CA LEU A 59 28.61 1.47 16.51
C LEU A 59 28.52 2.58 17.57
N THR A 60 27.43 2.66 18.35
CA THR A 60 27.30 3.68 19.41
C THR A 60 28.32 3.50 20.54
N LYS A 61 28.70 2.25 20.87
CA LYS A 61 29.75 1.98 21.86
C LYS A 61 31.11 2.40 21.34
N LYS A 62 31.40 2.13 20.06
CA LYS A 62 32.68 2.48 19.42
C LYS A 62 32.84 3.98 19.23
N SER A 63 31.72 4.67 18.90
CA SER A 63 31.69 6.10 18.58
C SER A 63 30.56 6.83 19.34
N PRO A 64 30.70 7.02 20.67
CA PRO A 64 29.62 7.52 21.54
C PRO A 64 29.26 8.99 21.33
N LYS A 65 30.05 9.71 20.53
CA LYS A 65 29.80 11.13 20.16
C LYS A 65 29.45 11.30 18.69
N ASP A 66 29.33 10.22 17.93
CA ASP A 66 28.95 10.27 16.51
C ASP A 66 27.43 10.26 16.36
N PRO A 67 26.80 11.36 15.85
CA PRO A 67 25.35 11.41 15.64
C PRO A 67 24.87 10.37 14.63
N HIS A 68 25.71 9.98 13.65
CA HIS A 68 25.36 8.96 12.65
C HIS A 68 25.18 7.58 13.26
N ALA A 69 25.95 7.23 14.30
CA ALA A 69 25.79 5.97 15.01
C ALA A 69 24.42 5.86 15.68
N TYR A 70 23.95 6.94 16.31
CA TYR A 70 22.64 6.98 16.94
C TYR A 70 21.51 7.10 15.93
N LEU A 71 21.72 7.78 14.80
CA LEU A 71 20.77 7.80 13.69
C LEU A 71 20.52 6.39 13.13
N ALA A 72 21.61 5.62 12.93
CA ALA A 72 21.55 4.24 12.50
C ALA A 72 20.83 3.34 13.53
N LEU A 73 21.11 3.52 14.82
CA LEU A 73 20.47 2.79 15.91
C LEU A 73 18.98 3.07 15.97
N GLY A 74 18.58 4.33 15.86
CA GLY A 74 17.17 4.73 15.81
C GLY A 74 16.44 4.09 14.62
N GLY A 75 17.07 4.07 13.45
CA GLY A 75 16.54 3.39 12.27
C GLY A 75 16.40 1.88 12.46
N ALA A 76 17.37 1.22 13.10
CA ALA A 76 17.33 -0.21 13.43
C ALA A 76 16.19 -0.52 14.42
N TYR A 77 16.04 0.27 15.49
CA TYR A 77 14.95 0.14 16.45
C TYR A 77 13.57 0.34 15.80
N ARG A 78 13.43 1.36 14.93
CA ARG A 78 12.16 1.59 14.23
C ARG A 78 11.77 0.39 13.36
N ARG A 79 12.71 -0.20 12.61
CA ARG A 79 12.48 -1.42 11.81
C ARG A 79 12.10 -2.63 12.67
N ALA A 80 12.65 -2.72 13.88
CA ALA A 80 12.33 -3.76 14.85
C ALA A 80 11.00 -3.51 15.60
N GLY A 81 10.26 -2.43 15.30
CA GLY A 81 9.03 -2.05 15.99
C GLY A 81 9.25 -1.49 17.41
N ARG A 82 10.50 -1.24 17.80
CA ARG A 82 10.90 -0.70 19.11
C ARG A 82 10.86 0.82 19.06
N TYR A 83 9.66 1.36 18.88
CA TYR A 83 9.49 2.80 18.58
C TYR A 83 9.97 3.72 19.68
N GLN A 84 9.79 3.35 20.95
CA GLN A 84 10.25 4.20 22.08
C GLN A 84 11.78 4.26 22.15
N ASP A 85 12.46 3.14 21.90
CA ASP A 85 13.92 3.10 21.82
C ASP A 85 14.42 3.91 20.61
N ALA A 86 13.70 3.86 19.50
CA ALA A 86 14.01 4.67 18.32
C ALA A 86 13.92 6.18 18.62
N VAL A 87 12.88 6.63 19.35
CA VAL A 87 12.78 8.03 19.80
C VAL A 87 14.02 8.42 20.60
N SER A 88 14.40 7.61 21.61
CA SER A 88 15.57 7.89 22.45
C SER A 88 16.86 8.00 21.64
N ALA A 89 17.07 7.10 20.67
CA ALA A 89 18.24 7.12 19.80
C ALA A 89 18.26 8.35 18.88
N PHE A 90 17.13 8.71 18.26
CA PHE A 90 17.04 9.91 17.40
C PHE A 90 17.17 11.21 18.22
N GLN A 91 16.61 11.27 19.45
CA GLN A 91 16.84 12.40 20.35
C GLN A 91 18.32 12.55 20.70
N ARG A 92 19.04 11.43 20.87
CA ARG A 92 20.49 11.50 21.07
C ARG A 92 21.20 12.03 19.84
N THR A 93 20.75 11.65 18.62
CA THR A 93 21.27 12.24 17.37
C THR A 93 21.11 13.77 17.37
N VAL A 94 19.89 14.26 17.66
CA VAL A 94 19.60 15.71 17.73
C VAL A 94 20.39 16.41 18.82
N ALA A 95 20.64 15.76 19.97
CA ALA A 95 21.45 16.32 21.05
C ALA A 95 22.92 16.48 20.64
N LEU A 96 23.44 15.59 19.78
CA LEU A 96 24.81 15.63 19.27
C LEU A 96 24.94 16.56 18.04
N ASP A 97 23.91 16.61 17.21
CA ASP A 97 23.81 17.47 16.02
C ASP A 97 22.40 18.07 15.91
N PRO A 98 22.18 19.26 16.51
CA PRO A 98 20.86 19.93 16.48
C PRO A 98 20.38 20.34 15.07
N ASN A 99 21.30 20.42 14.09
CA ASN A 99 20.99 20.81 12.72
C ASN A 99 20.76 19.60 11.79
N ASN A 100 20.67 18.40 12.33
CA ASN A 100 20.44 17.20 11.56
C ASN A 100 18.97 17.08 11.11
N SER A 101 18.65 17.57 9.92
CA SER A 101 17.29 17.52 9.38
C SER A 101 16.77 16.08 9.28
N THR A 102 17.63 15.13 8.90
CA THR A 102 17.28 13.71 8.77
C THR A 102 16.85 13.11 10.12
N ALA A 103 17.48 13.51 11.23
CA ALA A 103 17.09 13.07 12.57
C ALA A 103 15.69 13.61 12.95
N HIS A 104 15.39 14.85 12.60
CA HIS A 104 14.06 15.43 12.81
C HIS A 104 12.98 14.74 11.95
N VAL A 105 13.27 14.45 10.67
CA VAL A 105 12.36 13.63 9.82
C VAL A 105 12.12 12.26 10.46
N SER A 106 13.18 11.61 10.92
CA SER A 106 13.09 10.28 11.54
C SER A 106 12.30 10.27 12.85
N LEU A 107 12.50 11.29 13.71
CA LEU A 107 11.69 11.49 14.92
C LEU A 107 10.22 11.69 14.58
N GLY A 108 9.91 12.56 13.63
CA GLY A 108 8.54 12.78 13.19
C GLY A 108 7.88 11.50 12.69
N ALA A 109 8.60 10.70 11.89
CA ALA A 109 8.10 9.44 11.39
C ALA A 109 7.82 8.42 12.51
N VAL A 110 8.70 8.32 13.52
CA VAL A 110 8.46 7.44 14.69
C VAL A 110 7.30 7.95 15.55
N TYR A 111 7.13 9.27 15.69
CA TYR A 111 5.96 9.80 16.38
C TYR A 111 4.65 9.48 15.65
N MET A 112 4.64 9.44 14.31
CA MET A 112 3.48 8.93 13.53
C MET A 112 3.22 7.45 13.84
N ASP A 113 4.26 6.61 13.88
CA ASP A 113 4.15 5.20 14.26
C ASP A 113 3.59 5.02 15.68
N LEU A 114 3.94 5.91 16.61
CA LEU A 114 3.45 5.96 17.99
C LEU A 114 2.06 6.62 18.16
N LYS A 115 1.41 7.04 17.06
CA LYS A 115 0.12 7.76 17.09
C LYS A 115 0.18 9.09 17.85
N ARG A 116 1.30 9.79 17.72
CA ARG A 116 1.57 11.11 18.32
C ARG A 116 1.73 12.17 17.22
N PRO A 117 0.66 12.50 16.47
CA PRO A 117 0.76 13.33 15.26
C PRO A 117 1.20 14.77 15.53
N GLU A 118 0.90 15.35 16.71
CA GLU A 118 1.30 16.72 17.05
C GLU A 118 2.82 16.82 17.28
N ASP A 119 3.42 15.77 17.86
CA ASP A 119 4.86 15.66 18.00
C ASP A 119 5.54 15.47 16.66
N ALA A 120 4.95 14.65 15.79
CA ALA A 120 5.44 14.43 14.44
C ALA A 120 5.46 15.73 13.63
N GLU A 121 4.38 16.50 13.67
CA GLU A 121 4.29 17.80 12.97
C GLU A 121 5.39 18.76 13.38
N ARG A 122 5.66 18.87 14.69
CA ARG A 122 6.74 19.73 15.19
C ARG A 122 8.09 19.33 14.61
N GLU A 123 8.38 18.05 14.59
CA GLU A 123 9.65 17.56 14.10
C GLU A 123 9.77 17.71 12.57
N PHE A 124 8.72 17.45 11.80
CA PHE A 124 8.72 17.68 10.35
C PHE A 124 8.89 19.16 10.00
N ARG A 125 8.26 20.08 10.74
CA ARG A 125 8.46 21.52 10.54
C ARG A 125 9.88 21.96 10.86
N LYS A 126 10.51 21.40 11.91
CA LYS A 126 11.93 21.64 12.19
C LYS A 126 12.82 21.14 11.06
N ALA A 127 12.55 19.93 10.58
CA ALA A 127 13.29 19.37 9.45
C ALA A 127 13.23 20.27 8.21
N LEU A 128 12.02 20.72 7.83
CA LEU A 128 11.81 21.62 6.70
C LEU A 128 12.39 23.01 6.90
N LYS A 129 12.49 23.49 8.14
CA LYS A 129 13.20 24.73 8.45
C LYS A 129 14.71 24.59 8.25
N LEU A 130 15.27 23.43 8.57
CA LEU A 130 16.70 23.12 8.40
C LEU A 130 17.04 22.80 6.95
N ASN A 131 16.21 22.04 6.29
CA ASN A 131 16.34 21.68 4.86
C ASN A 131 14.98 21.81 4.16
N PRO A 132 14.67 22.98 3.57
CA PRO A 132 13.42 23.20 2.84
C PRO A 132 13.22 22.32 1.60
N ASN A 133 14.30 21.74 1.09
CA ASN A 133 14.31 20.93 -0.12
C ASN A 133 14.50 19.43 0.18
N ASP A 134 14.09 18.97 1.37
CA ASP A 134 14.11 17.54 1.72
C ASP A 134 12.83 16.85 1.20
N PRO A 135 12.92 16.01 0.14
CA PRO A 135 11.76 15.34 -0.42
C PRO A 135 11.12 14.37 0.58
N GLY A 136 11.91 13.76 1.47
CA GLY A 136 11.40 12.87 2.52
C GLY A 136 10.61 13.62 3.59
N ALA A 137 11.05 14.83 3.95
CA ALA A 137 10.32 15.68 4.90
C ALA A 137 8.97 16.13 4.32
N HIS A 138 8.93 16.59 3.05
CA HIS A 138 7.70 16.93 2.35
C HIS A 138 6.76 15.72 2.22
N PHE A 139 7.28 14.56 1.84
CA PHE A 139 6.50 13.32 1.75
C PHE A 139 5.87 12.94 3.09
N ASN A 140 6.63 13.01 4.19
CA ASN A 140 6.11 12.69 5.53
C ASN A 140 5.10 13.75 6.02
N MET A 141 5.29 15.03 5.69
CA MET A 141 4.31 16.08 5.96
C MET A 141 3.02 15.84 5.17
N GLY A 142 3.10 15.40 3.91
CA GLY A 142 1.95 15.00 3.10
C GLY A 142 1.17 13.85 3.77
N ASN A 143 1.86 12.82 4.24
CA ASN A 143 1.24 11.72 4.99
C ASN A 143 0.59 12.18 6.30
N PHE A 144 1.21 13.12 7.02
CA PHE A 144 0.62 13.75 8.21
C PHE A 144 -0.71 14.45 7.86
N TYR A 145 -0.73 15.26 6.80
CA TYR A 145 -1.95 15.95 6.36
C TYR A 145 -3.05 14.98 5.91
N LEU A 146 -2.70 13.88 5.22
CA LEU A 146 -3.66 12.82 4.90
C LEU A 146 -4.28 12.22 6.16
N GLY A 147 -3.46 11.94 7.18
CA GLY A 147 -3.94 11.44 8.48
C GLY A 147 -4.90 12.39 9.20
N LYS A 148 -4.80 13.70 8.93
CA LYS A 148 -5.72 14.74 9.41
C LYS A 148 -6.90 15.00 8.48
N GLY A 149 -7.05 14.28 7.36
CA GLY A 149 -8.10 14.49 6.35
C GLY A 149 -7.90 15.73 5.46
N ARG A 150 -6.75 16.39 5.55
CA ARG A 150 -6.39 17.62 4.81
C ARG A 150 -5.77 17.26 3.46
N ARG A 151 -6.61 16.80 2.53
CA ARG A 151 -6.16 16.25 1.24
C ARG A 151 -5.44 17.25 0.35
N ASP A 152 -5.91 18.48 0.28
CA ASP A 152 -5.30 19.52 -0.57
C ASP A 152 -3.91 19.89 -0.08
N ASP A 153 -3.74 20.01 1.23
CA ASP A 153 -2.43 20.25 1.83
C ASP A 153 -1.48 19.08 1.60
N ALA A 154 -1.99 17.85 1.74
CA ALA A 154 -1.22 16.64 1.46
C ALA A 154 -0.76 16.60 -0.01
N LEU A 155 -1.66 16.90 -0.95
CA LEU A 155 -1.34 16.96 -2.38
C LEU A 155 -0.25 18.01 -2.66
N GLY A 156 -0.34 19.19 -2.02
CA GLY A 156 0.67 20.23 -2.13
C GLY A 156 2.07 19.75 -1.67
N GLU A 157 2.13 19.07 -0.53
CA GLU A 157 3.39 18.56 0.00
C GLU A 157 3.94 17.38 -0.83
N PHE A 158 3.08 16.47 -1.30
CA PHE A 158 3.52 15.39 -2.20
C PHE A 158 4.04 15.92 -3.54
N ARG A 159 3.40 16.94 -4.13
CA ARG A 159 3.90 17.58 -5.36
C ARG A 159 5.29 18.17 -5.15
N LYS A 160 5.53 18.91 -4.06
CA LYS A 160 6.88 19.38 -3.72
C LYS A 160 7.87 18.22 -3.65
N ALA A 161 7.50 17.11 -2.99
CA ALA A 161 8.37 15.93 -2.92
C ALA A 161 8.66 15.30 -4.29
N THR A 162 7.75 15.43 -5.28
CA THR A 162 7.99 14.92 -6.65
C THR A 162 8.91 15.81 -7.48
N GLU A 163 9.00 17.10 -7.18
CA GLU A 163 9.81 18.08 -7.90
C GLU A 163 11.26 18.12 -7.41
N LEU A 164 11.50 17.64 -6.21
CA LEU A 164 12.81 17.65 -5.56
C LEU A 164 13.69 16.48 -6.02
N THR A 165 15.01 16.67 -5.93
CA THR A 165 16.00 15.66 -6.30
C THR A 165 16.64 15.03 -5.07
N PRO A 166 16.73 13.71 -5.07
CA PRO A 166 16.23 12.76 -6.04
C PRO A 166 14.72 12.53 -5.89
N PRO A 167 14.08 12.16 -6.99
CA PRO A 167 12.64 11.94 -6.98
C PRO A 167 12.25 10.72 -6.14
N LEU A 168 11.14 10.84 -5.41
CA LEU A 168 10.58 9.76 -4.61
C LEU A 168 9.44 9.08 -5.39
N ALA A 169 9.60 7.79 -5.72
CA ALA A 169 8.54 7.01 -6.36
C ALA A 169 7.23 7.04 -5.54
N ASP A 170 7.33 6.89 -4.22
CA ASP A 170 6.16 6.90 -3.33
C ASP A 170 5.43 8.26 -3.30
N ALA A 171 6.10 9.36 -3.54
CA ALA A 171 5.45 10.67 -3.66
C ALA A 171 4.56 10.73 -4.91
N TRP A 172 5.06 10.24 -6.05
CA TRP A 172 4.27 10.10 -7.28
C TRP A 172 3.07 9.18 -7.10
N VAL A 173 3.23 8.06 -6.37
CA VAL A 173 2.11 7.16 -6.03
C VAL A 173 1.07 7.89 -5.20
N SER A 174 1.49 8.70 -4.22
CA SER A 174 0.56 9.43 -3.35
C SER A 174 -0.21 10.53 -4.09
N VAL A 175 0.46 11.25 -5.00
CA VAL A 175 -0.22 12.21 -5.91
C VAL A 175 -1.26 11.48 -6.76
N ALA A 176 -0.87 10.37 -7.40
CA ALA A 176 -1.75 9.59 -8.26
C ALA A 176 -2.97 9.02 -7.52
N LEU A 177 -2.80 8.58 -6.26
CA LEU A 177 -3.91 8.11 -5.43
C LEU A 177 -4.94 9.20 -5.19
N ILE A 178 -4.51 10.40 -4.79
CA ILE A 178 -5.42 11.53 -4.56
C ILE A 178 -6.12 11.94 -5.86
N GLU A 179 -5.40 11.97 -6.97
CA GLU A 179 -5.99 12.29 -8.28
C GLU A 179 -7.00 11.25 -8.75
N GLY A 180 -6.72 9.96 -8.50
CA GLY A 180 -7.69 8.88 -8.75
C GLY A 180 -8.96 9.02 -7.92
N GLU A 181 -8.87 9.39 -6.64
CA GLU A 181 -10.01 9.71 -5.76
C GLU A 181 -10.84 10.89 -6.29
N LEU A 182 -10.19 11.86 -6.91
CA LEU A 182 -10.83 13.00 -7.55
C LEU A 182 -11.41 12.70 -8.94
N GLY A 183 -11.36 11.44 -9.39
CA GLY A 183 -11.83 11.01 -10.71
C GLY A 183 -10.90 11.35 -11.87
N LYS A 184 -9.70 11.88 -11.61
CA LYS A 184 -8.68 12.21 -12.62
C LYS A 184 -7.86 10.98 -13.00
N THR A 185 -8.53 9.96 -13.53
CA THR A 185 -7.92 8.64 -13.77
C THR A 185 -6.73 8.70 -14.72
N ASP A 186 -6.79 9.52 -15.77
CA ASP A 186 -5.70 9.62 -16.75
C ASP A 186 -4.45 10.29 -16.16
N ASP A 187 -4.63 11.33 -15.34
CA ASP A 187 -3.52 11.96 -14.61
C ASP A 187 -2.89 10.96 -13.63
N ALA A 188 -3.73 10.23 -12.87
CA ALA A 188 -3.27 9.20 -11.95
C ALA A 188 -2.45 8.12 -12.67
N VAL A 189 -2.90 7.66 -13.83
CA VAL A 189 -2.16 6.70 -14.67
C VAL A 189 -0.77 7.22 -15.02
N GLN A 190 -0.67 8.47 -15.50
CA GLN A 190 0.62 9.08 -15.84
C GLN A 190 1.55 9.15 -14.62
N HIS A 191 1.02 9.50 -13.44
CA HIS A 191 1.82 9.62 -12.23
C HIS A 191 2.25 8.24 -11.69
N TYR A 192 1.42 7.19 -11.76
CA TYR A 192 1.87 5.83 -11.47
C TYR A 192 2.98 5.38 -12.42
N GLN A 193 2.90 5.72 -13.71
CA GLN A 193 3.96 5.42 -14.66
C GLN A 193 5.27 6.16 -14.34
N LYS A 194 5.21 7.42 -13.89
CA LYS A 194 6.40 8.15 -13.40
C LYS A 194 6.99 7.46 -12.16
N ALA A 195 6.16 7.02 -11.22
CA ALA A 195 6.61 6.24 -10.07
C ALA A 195 7.35 4.97 -10.49
N LEU A 196 6.81 4.23 -11.47
CA LEU A 196 7.41 3.00 -11.98
C LEU A 196 8.66 3.24 -12.83
N ALA A 197 8.83 4.42 -13.41
CA ALA A 197 10.06 4.81 -14.09
C ALA A 197 11.22 5.05 -13.08
N ILE A 198 10.89 5.47 -11.85
CA ILE A 198 11.85 5.65 -10.75
C ILE A 198 12.13 4.33 -10.04
N ASP A 199 11.08 3.57 -9.70
CA ASP A 199 11.15 2.27 -9.06
C ASP A 199 10.18 1.29 -9.74
N SER A 200 10.70 0.52 -10.70
CA SER A 200 9.93 -0.46 -11.47
C SER A 200 9.41 -1.63 -10.65
N THR A 201 9.85 -1.76 -9.39
CA THR A 201 9.46 -2.81 -8.44
C THR A 201 8.42 -2.33 -7.42
N ASN A 202 8.01 -1.06 -7.48
CA ASN A 202 7.06 -0.49 -6.53
C ASN A 202 5.70 -1.18 -6.63
N VAL A 203 5.43 -2.07 -5.67
CA VAL A 203 4.22 -2.91 -5.64
C VAL A 203 2.95 -2.06 -5.55
N ARG A 204 2.99 -0.94 -4.80
CA ARG A 204 1.84 -0.03 -4.69
C ARG A 204 1.52 0.63 -6.03
N ALA A 205 2.54 1.11 -6.73
CA ALA A 205 2.36 1.71 -8.06
C ALA A 205 1.81 0.68 -9.06
N LEU A 206 2.34 -0.55 -9.07
CA LEU A 206 1.89 -1.62 -9.94
C LEU A 206 0.42 -2.00 -9.67
N THR A 207 0.06 -2.20 -8.40
CA THR A 207 -1.31 -2.58 -8.02
C THR A 207 -2.30 -1.47 -8.36
N ASN A 208 -1.99 -0.21 -8.03
CA ASN A 208 -2.90 0.91 -8.28
C ASN A 208 -2.99 1.29 -9.78
N LEU A 209 -1.90 1.18 -10.54
CA LEU A 209 -1.97 1.30 -12.00
C LEU A 209 -2.84 0.18 -12.59
N GLY A 210 -2.74 -1.04 -12.06
CA GLY A 210 -3.64 -2.15 -12.40
C GLY A 210 -5.10 -1.80 -12.15
N ASN A 211 -5.43 -1.21 -10.99
CA ASN A 211 -6.77 -0.75 -10.66
C ASN A 211 -7.27 0.32 -11.65
N ALA A 212 -6.43 1.30 -11.98
CA ALA A 212 -6.76 2.32 -12.96
C ALA A 212 -6.99 1.75 -14.37
N ARG A 213 -6.16 0.77 -14.81
CA ARG A 213 -6.36 0.07 -16.08
C ARG A 213 -7.63 -0.77 -16.09
N TYR A 214 -7.94 -1.41 -14.96
CA TYR A 214 -9.18 -2.17 -14.81
C TYR A 214 -10.44 -1.29 -14.95
N THR A 215 -10.46 -0.11 -14.32
CA THR A 215 -11.55 0.87 -14.49
C THR A 215 -11.69 1.40 -15.91
N GLN A 216 -10.58 1.49 -16.66
CA GLN A 216 -10.57 1.80 -18.08
C GLN A 216 -10.98 0.62 -18.97
N LEU A 217 -11.43 -0.51 -18.40
CA LEU A 217 -11.77 -1.76 -19.09
C LEU A 217 -10.60 -2.41 -19.85
N ARG A 218 -9.36 -2.03 -19.49
CA ARG A 218 -8.12 -2.58 -20.06
C ARG A 218 -7.67 -3.80 -19.25
N TYR A 219 -8.51 -4.83 -19.20
CA TYR A 219 -8.36 -6.01 -18.35
C TYR A 219 -7.05 -6.78 -18.53
N PRO A 220 -6.54 -7.02 -19.76
CA PRO A 220 -5.25 -7.70 -19.94
C PRO A 220 -4.10 -6.95 -19.26
N GLU A 221 -4.03 -5.63 -19.44
CA GLU A 221 -2.98 -4.81 -18.83
C GLU A 221 -3.09 -4.79 -17.30
N ALA A 222 -4.31 -4.71 -16.77
CA ALA A 222 -4.55 -4.77 -15.33
C ALA A 222 -4.04 -6.09 -14.74
N THR A 223 -4.38 -7.22 -15.36
CA THR A 223 -3.94 -8.54 -14.89
C THR A 223 -2.42 -8.70 -14.95
N ASP A 224 -1.76 -8.19 -15.97
CA ASP A 224 -0.29 -8.23 -16.09
C ASP A 224 0.38 -7.37 -15.01
N LEU A 225 -0.19 -6.20 -14.70
CA LEU A 225 0.31 -5.34 -13.62
C LEU A 225 0.14 -6.01 -12.24
N TYR A 226 -1.01 -6.64 -11.95
CA TYR A 226 -1.20 -7.39 -10.71
C TYR A 226 -0.23 -8.58 -10.61
N ARG A 227 -0.05 -9.34 -11.70
CA ARG A 227 0.95 -10.42 -11.73
C ARG A 227 2.37 -9.90 -11.51
N LYS A 228 2.70 -8.74 -12.08
CA LYS A 228 4.00 -8.10 -11.85
C LYS A 228 4.15 -7.68 -10.39
N ALA A 229 3.13 -7.11 -9.77
CA ALA A 229 3.13 -6.78 -8.35
C ALA A 229 3.38 -8.03 -7.48
N LEU A 230 2.68 -9.15 -7.77
CA LEU A 230 2.82 -10.41 -7.04
C LEU A 230 4.16 -11.12 -7.26
N ARG A 231 4.91 -10.81 -8.31
CA ARG A 231 6.31 -11.29 -8.45
C ARG A 231 7.24 -10.65 -7.43
N TYR A 232 6.99 -9.38 -7.08
CA TYR A 232 7.81 -8.64 -6.10
C TYR A 232 7.29 -8.83 -4.67
N ASP A 233 5.98 -8.91 -4.48
CA ASP A 233 5.35 -9.23 -3.19
C ASP A 233 4.23 -10.25 -3.36
N PRO A 234 4.54 -11.57 -3.26
CA PRO A 234 3.54 -12.63 -3.38
C PRO A 234 2.46 -12.61 -2.29
N ARG A 235 2.70 -11.85 -1.21
CA ARG A 235 1.77 -11.71 -0.07
C ARG A 235 0.94 -10.43 -0.14
N ASN A 236 1.01 -9.66 -1.21
CA ASN A 236 0.17 -8.49 -1.38
C ASN A 236 -1.31 -8.91 -1.52
N GLN A 237 -2.10 -8.63 -0.49
CA GLN A 237 -3.50 -9.04 -0.45
C GLN A 237 -4.35 -8.32 -1.50
N GLU A 238 -4.10 -7.02 -1.75
CA GLU A 238 -4.86 -6.24 -2.72
C GLU A 238 -4.66 -6.76 -4.14
N ALA A 239 -3.41 -7.02 -4.55
CA ALA A 239 -3.11 -7.57 -5.88
C ALA A 239 -3.70 -8.96 -6.07
N ASN A 240 -3.62 -9.84 -5.04
CA ASN A 240 -4.28 -11.16 -5.07
C ASN A 240 -5.80 -11.01 -5.20
N TYR A 241 -6.42 -10.12 -4.41
CA TYR A 241 -7.86 -9.91 -4.44
C TYR A 241 -8.34 -9.39 -5.81
N ASN A 242 -7.68 -8.38 -6.35
CA ASN A 242 -8.04 -7.77 -7.63
C ASN A 242 -7.81 -8.73 -8.81
N LEU A 243 -6.79 -9.57 -8.74
CA LEU A 243 -6.60 -10.63 -9.72
C LEU A 243 -7.72 -11.67 -9.65
N GLY A 244 -8.19 -12.01 -8.46
CA GLY A 244 -9.39 -12.83 -8.25
C GLY A 244 -10.64 -12.23 -8.89
N ILE A 245 -10.87 -10.90 -8.74
CA ILE A 245 -11.96 -10.19 -9.43
C ILE A 245 -11.84 -10.32 -10.94
N ALA A 246 -10.64 -10.06 -11.50
CA ALA A 246 -10.41 -10.13 -12.94
C ALA A 246 -10.70 -11.53 -13.50
N PHE A 247 -10.34 -12.60 -12.78
CA PHE A 247 -10.66 -13.98 -13.16
C PHE A 247 -12.15 -14.30 -13.02
N ALA A 248 -12.82 -13.78 -12.00
CA ALA A 248 -14.25 -13.99 -11.83
C ALA A 248 -15.05 -13.33 -12.96
N ASP A 249 -14.67 -12.13 -13.38
CA ASP A 249 -15.27 -11.41 -14.50
C ASP A 249 -15.01 -12.10 -15.84
N ALA A 250 -13.85 -12.74 -15.98
CA ALA A 250 -13.53 -13.60 -17.12
C ALA A 250 -14.20 -15.00 -17.03
N GLN A 251 -15.01 -15.28 -16.00
CA GLN A 251 -15.65 -16.57 -15.72
C GLN A 251 -14.65 -17.73 -15.48
N ILE A 252 -13.42 -17.42 -15.11
CA ILE A 252 -12.38 -18.41 -14.76
C ILE A 252 -12.44 -18.66 -13.24
N PHE A 253 -13.55 -19.21 -12.80
CA PHE A 253 -13.97 -19.28 -11.39
C PHE A 253 -12.98 -20.04 -10.49
N LYS A 254 -12.36 -21.11 -11.01
CA LYS A 254 -11.36 -21.88 -10.24
C LYS A 254 -10.16 -21.01 -9.83
N GLN A 255 -9.70 -20.14 -10.72
CA GLN A 255 -8.59 -19.23 -10.43
C GLN A 255 -9.04 -18.10 -9.49
N ALA A 256 -10.24 -17.55 -9.70
CA ALA A 256 -10.80 -16.53 -8.81
C ALA A 256 -10.85 -17.02 -7.36
N LEU A 257 -11.39 -18.23 -7.13
CA LEU A 257 -11.43 -18.86 -5.79
C LEU A 257 -10.02 -19.05 -5.21
N ALA A 258 -9.06 -19.51 -6.03
CA ALA A 258 -7.69 -19.72 -5.55
C ALA A 258 -7.04 -18.43 -5.07
N TYR A 259 -7.19 -17.34 -5.81
CA TYR A 259 -6.63 -16.04 -5.42
C TYR A 259 -7.34 -15.45 -4.18
N TRP A 260 -8.67 -15.51 -4.07
CA TRP A 260 -9.36 -15.02 -2.89
C TRP A 260 -9.09 -15.86 -1.64
N LYS A 261 -8.99 -17.18 -1.75
CA LYS A 261 -8.54 -18.04 -0.64
C LYS A 261 -7.12 -17.69 -0.20
N ARG A 262 -6.24 -17.39 -1.17
CA ARG A 262 -4.88 -16.93 -0.88
C ARG A 262 -4.85 -15.64 -0.06
N VAL A 263 -5.75 -14.68 -0.34
CA VAL A 263 -5.88 -13.45 0.49
C VAL A 263 -6.15 -13.77 1.94
N VAL A 264 -7.07 -14.71 2.21
CA VAL A 264 -7.44 -15.14 3.57
C VAL A 264 -6.28 -15.85 4.27
N GLU A 265 -5.52 -16.70 3.55
CA GLU A 265 -4.34 -17.40 4.06
C GLU A 265 -3.20 -16.45 4.45
N ILE A 266 -3.03 -15.34 3.74
CA ILE A 266 -1.98 -14.36 4.01
C ILE A 266 -2.18 -13.68 5.37
N ASP A 267 -3.38 -13.17 5.61
CA ASP A 267 -3.81 -12.60 6.89
C ASP A 267 -5.34 -12.52 6.91
N SER A 268 -5.96 -13.33 7.73
CA SER A 268 -7.43 -13.46 7.83
C SER A 268 -8.12 -12.33 8.60
N THR A 269 -7.34 -11.40 9.20
CA THR A 269 -7.86 -10.34 10.08
C THR A 269 -8.08 -9.01 9.37
N THR A 270 -7.62 -8.89 8.13
CA THR A 270 -7.72 -7.66 7.35
C THR A 270 -9.11 -7.47 6.73
N GLN A 271 -9.47 -6.22 6.45
CA GLN A 271 -10.72 -5.90 5.73
C GLN A 271 -10.75 -6.54 4.34
N VAL A 272 -9.60 -6.64 3.65
CA VAL A 272 -9.50 -7.28 2.33
C VAL A 272 -9.79 -8.78 2.46
N ALA A 273 -9.30 -9.43 3.52
CA ALA A 273 -9.58 -10.84 3.77
C ALA A 273 -11.07 -11.11 4.08
N GLU A 274 -11.73 -10.24 4.84
CA GLU A 274 -13.18 -10.36 5.08
C GLU A 274 -13.97 -10.22 3.77
N THR A 275 -13.56 -9.29 2.91
CA THR A 275 -14.17 -9.14 1.58
C THR A 275 -13.91 -10.37 0.70
N ALA A 276 -12.70 -10.93 0.77
CA ALA A 276 -12.34 -12.15 0.03
C ALA A 276 -13.15 -13.36 0.50
N LYS A 277 -13.35 -13.55 1.82
CA LYS A 277 -14.22 -14.61 2.37
C LYS A 277 -15.63 -14.51 1.80
N SER A 278 -16.20 -13.31 1.82
CA SER A 278 -17.53 -13.06 1.26
C SER A 278 -17.59 -13.38 -0.24
N SER A 279 -16.56 -12.99 -1.01
CA SER A 279 -16.47 -13.28 -2.44
C SER A 279 -16.37 -14.79 -2.73
N VAL A 280 -15.59 -15.52 -1.93
CA VAL A 280 -15.49 -16.99 -2.00
C VAL A 280 -16.86 -17.62 -1.78
N GLN A 281 -17.55 -17.26 -0.70
CA GLN A 281 -18.87 -17.81 -0.38
C GLN A 281 -19.89 -17.57 -1.50
N ILE A 282 -19.96 -16.33 -2.01
CA ILE A 282 -20.89 -15.97 -3.08
C ILE A 282 -20.61 -16.80 -4.35
N LEU A 283 -19.33 -16.99 -4.69
CA LEU A 283 -18.96 -17.74 -5.90
C LEU A 283 -19.22 -19.25 -5.72
N GLU A 284 -18.94 -19.82 -4.55
CA GLU A 284 -19.23 -21.23 -4.26
C GLU A 284 -20.75 -21.50 -4.28
N ASP A 285 -21.56 -20.63 -3.69
CA ASP A 285 -23.03 -20.72 -3.74
C ASP A 285 -23.55 -20.66 -5.20
N PHE A 286 -23.00 -19.76 -6.01
CA PHE A 286 -23.34 -19.64 -7.41
C PHE A 286 -23.03 -20.92 -8.20
N LEU A 287 -21.84 -21.50 -8.00
CA LEU A 287 -21.41 -22.73 -8.67
C LEU A 287 -22.28 -23.93 -8.27
N ASN A 288 -22.60 -24.06 -6.96
CA ASN A 288 -23.47 -25.11 -6.45
C ASN A 288 -24.90 -25.02 -7.03
N ALA A 289 -25.45 -23.79 -7.13
CA ALA A 289 -26.74 -23.58 -7.74
C ALA A 289 -26.78 -23.92 -9.23
N GLN A 290 -25.69 -23.70 -9.96
CA GLN A 290 -25.56 -24.14 -11.36
C GLN A 290 -25.51 -25.65 -11.51
N GLN A 291 -24.76 -26.35 -10.65
CA GLN A 291 -24.68 -27.81 -10.68
C GLN A 291 -26.03 -28.44 -10.34
N GLY A 292 -26.75 -27.93 -9.34
CA GLY A 292 -28.09 -28.41 -8.99
C GLY A 292 -29.11 -28.27 -10.13
N LYS A 293 -28.99 -27.21 -10.94
CA LYS A 293 -29.83 -27.01 -12.13
C LYS A 293 -29.51 -27.98 -13.29
N GLN A 294 -28.24 -28.40 -13.41
CA GLN A 294 -27.83 -29.37 -14.44
C GLN A 294 -28.31 -30.79 -14.10
N VAL A 295 -28.39 -31.17 -12.82
CA VAL A 295 -28.88 -32.47 -12.37
C VAL A 295 -30.40 -32.61 -12.55
N GLN A 296 -31.14 -31.50 -12.59
CA GLN A 296 -32.62 -31.50 -12.72
C GLN A 296 -33.13 -31.42 -14.18
N ARG A 297 -32.27 -31.41 -15.20
CA ARG A 297 -32.72 -31.53 -16.60
C ARG A 297 -33.09 -32.95 -16.86
N PRO A 298 -34.38 -33.30 -17.15
CA PRO A 298 -34.78 -34.65 -17.43
C PRO A 298 -34.12 -35.07 -18.78
N THR A 299 -33.37 -36.16 -18.73
CA THR A 299 -33.01 -36.94 -19.93
C THR A 299 -34.25 -37.68 -20.41
N GLY A 300 -35.17 -36.97 -21.04
CA GLY A 300 -36.44 -37.50 -21.50
C GLY A 300 -36.68 -37.14 -22.95
N VAL A 301 -36.03 -37.83 -23.85
CA VAL A 301 -36.61 -38.07 -25.19
C VAL A 301 -36.61 -39.58 -25.39
N THR A 302 -37.68 -40.21 -24.96
CA THR A 302 -38.09 -41.50 -25.46
C THR A 302 -38.61 -41.29 -26.89
N THR A 303 -37.82 -41.71 -27.86
CA THR A 303 -38.29 -41.90 -29.19
C THR A 303 -39.24 -43.09 -29.19
N GLU A 304 -40.55 -42.85 -29.14
CA GLU A 304 -41.52 -43.85 -29.58
C GLU A 304 -41.50 -43.87 -31.11
N LYS A 305 -41.08 -45.02 -31.62
CA LYS A 305 -41.32 -45.42 -32.99
C LYS A 305 -42.74 -45.99 -33.06
N HIS A 306 -43.56 -45.41 -33.97
CA HIS A 306 -44.62 -46.13 -34.71
C HIS A 306 -44.51 -45.83 -36.18
#